data_017594829ac110477907662a565c0988
#
_entry.id   017594829ac110477907662a565c0988
#
_cell.length_a   1.000
_cell.length_b   1.000
_cell.length_c   1.000
_cell.angle_alpha   90.00
_cell.angle_beta   90.00
_cell.angle_gamma   90.00
#
_symmetry.space_group_name_H-M   'P 1'
#
loop_
_entity.id
_entity.type
_entity.pdbx_description
1 polymer ?
#
loop_
_entity_poly.entity_id
_entity_poly.type
_entity_poly.pdbx_seq_one_letter_code
_entity_poly.pdbx_strand_id
1 'polypeptide(L)'
;MIRLVSNYFNSCLHLILLLTTLSINADNFEYNTYNNHGTIGLVNIPTARFYDEAVHGITIIDGTPDQKVTFTSSPFDWLEASFFYANVQGYAYPGFEYQDYKDKGFNAKIRLKKEGRLPAIAAGFYDFAGTGLYSSEYIVSSYGINNIDFHFGLGWGRLNQESDTYKNPFAYLDERFKDRPELYAAAGGQFESAKYFRGNVSPFYGIAYKANEKLILKFERDPIAMENNSPVIYEKPSSRYSMGLDYLINDRFTLGASFERGNFFSL
;
A
#
# COMPACT_ATOMS: atom_id res chain seq x y z
N MET A 1 5.10 -35.49 -20.54
CA MET A 1 4.65 -34.10 -20.40
C MET A 1 3.20 -33.96 -19.94
N ILE A 2 2.23 -34.68 -20.48
CA ILE A 2 0.81 -34.64 -20.12
C ILE A 2 0.52 -35.10 -18.67
N ARG A 3 1.24 -36.06 -18.10
CA ARG A 3 1.04 -36.55 -16.72
C ARG A 3 1.48 -35.59 -15.62
N LEU A 4 2.46 -34.73 -15.88
CA LEU A 4 2.91 -33.70 -14.91
C LEU A 4 1.87 -32.58 -14.76
N VAL A 5 1.29 -32.14 -15.86
CA VAL A 5 0.26 -31.08 -15.86
C VAL A 5 -1.00 -31.51 -15.10
N SER A 6 -1.42 -32.79 -15.28
CA SER A 6 -2.56 -33.38 -14.56
C SER A 6 -2.36 -33.41 -13.04
N ASN A 7 -1.15 -33.68 -12.55
CA ASN A 7 -0.88 -33.75 -11.11
C ASN A 7 -0.91 -32.34 -10.45
N TYR A 8 -0.42 -31.31 -11.13
CA TYR A 8 -0.50 -29.94 -10.62
C TYR A 8 -1.94 -29.41 -10.63
N PHE A 9 -2.71 -29.74 -11.66
CA PHE A 9 -4.12 -29.35 -11.74
C PHE A 9 -4.96 -30.00 -10.64
N ASN A 10 -4.74 -31.30 -10.36
CA ASN A 10 -5.41 -31.99 -9.27
C ASN A 10 -4.97 -31.46 -7.88
N SER A 11 -3.70 -31.12 -7.68
CA SER A 11 -3.22 -30.52 -6.42
C SER A 11 -3.81 -29.12 -6.18
N CYS A 12 -3.91 -28.29 -7.21
CA CYS A 12 -4.59 -27.00 -7.12
C CYS A 12 -6.09 -27.16 -6.84
N LEU A 13 -6.74 -28.14 -7.46
CA LEU A 13 -8.16 -28.40 -7.25
C LEU A 13 -8.45 -28.89 -5.82
N HIS A 14 -7.57 -29.72 -5.24
CA HIS A 14 -7.66 -30.17 -3.85
C HIS A 14 -7.41 -29.01 -2.86
N LEU A 15 -6.47 -28.11 -3.17
CA LEU A 15 -6.22 -26.91 -2.35
C LEU A 15 -7.43 -25.97 -2.37
N ILE A 16 -8.05 -25.78 -3.53
CA ILE A 16 -9.28 -24.99 -3.69
C ILE A 16 -10.46 -25.66 -2.96
N LEU A 17 -10.59 -26.99 -3.04
CA LEU A 17 -11.62 -27.73 -2.31
C LEU A 17 -11.42 -27.68 -0.79
N LEU A 18 -10.17 -27.74 -0.32
CA LEU A 18 -9.86 -27.60 1.12
C LEU A 18 -10.21 -26.21 1.65
N LEU A 19 -10.01 -25.17 0.86
CA LEU A 19 -10.38 -23.80 1.20
C LEU A 19 -11.92 -23.59 1.24
N THR A 20 -12.69 -24.40 0.50
CA THR A 20 -14.15 -24.29 0.48
C THR A 20 -14.85 -25.03 1.63
N THR A 21 -14.15 -25.94 2.32
CA THR A 21 -14.73 -26.72 3.44
C THR A 21 -14.53 -26.07 4.81
N LEU A 22 -13.66 -25.09 4.92
CA LEU A 22 -13.54 -24.26 6.11
C LEU A 22 -14.67 -23.22 6.08
N SER A 23 -15.75 -23.48 6.78
CA SER A 23 -16.75 -22.44 7.13
C SER A 23 -16.13 -21.51 8.17
N ILE A 24 -15.10 -20.79 7.78
CA ILE A 24 -14.53 -19.73 8.59
C ILE A 24 -15.47 -18.56 8.39
N ASN A 25 -16.28 -18.26 9.40
CA ASN A 25 -16.95 -16.97 9.46
C ASN A 25 -15.84 -15.94 9.56
N ALA A 26 -15.72 -15.07 8.55
CA ALA A 26 -14.90 -13.89 8.66
C ALA A 26 -15.53 -13.06 9.79
N ASP A 27 -14.94 -13.07 10.96
CA ASP A 27 -15.20 -12.04 11.95
C ASP A 27 -14.70 -10.74 11.31
N ASN A 28 -15.56 -9.73 11.25
CA ASN A 28 -15.17 -8.43 10.72
C ASN A 28 -14.00 -7.92 11.57
N PHE A 29 -12.78 -8.09 11.04
CA PHE A 29 -11.62 -7.51 11.65
C PHE A 29 -11.69 -6.00 11.37
N GLU A 30 -12.20 -5.24 12.33
CA GLU A 30 -12.22 -3.79 12.28
C GLU A 30 -10.81 -3.27 12.54
N TYR A 31 -10.18 -2.86 11.47
CA TYR A 31 -8.84 -2.36 11.45
C TYR A 31 -8.88 -0.84 11.23
N ASN A 32 -8.70 -0.11 12.33
CA ASN A 32 -8.86 1.35 12.36
C ASN A 32 -7.52 2.08 12.44
N THR A 33 -6.55 1.70 11.60
CA THR A 33 -5.24 2.34 11.63
C THR A 33 -4.77 2.72 10.23
N TYR A 34 -4.00 3.81 10.18
CA TYR A 34 -3.40 4.33 8.96
C TYR A 34 -1.97 3.81 8.77
N ASN A 35 -1.54 3.74 7.53
CA ASN A 35 -0.15 3.51 7.16
C ASN A 35 0.61 4.85 7.03
N ASN A 36 1.90 4.78 6.70
CA ASN A 36 2.75 5.96 6.54
C ASN A 36 2.39 6.83 5.31
N HIS A 37 1.46 6.39 4.46
CA HIS A 37 0.84 7.24 3.43
C HIS A 37 -0.42 7.95 3.92
N GLY A 38 -0.83 7.68 5.17
CA GLY A 38 -2.06 8.23 5.76
C GLY A 38 -3.33 7.61 5.22
N THR A 39 -3.27 6.48 4.55
CA THR A 39 -4.40 5.67 4.09
C THR A 39 -4.57 4.44 4.96
N ILE A 40 -5.74 3.80 4.98
CA ILE A 40 -5.88 2.55 5.73
C ILE A 40 -4.97 1.48 5.12
N GLY A 41 -4.03 0.99 5.92
CA GLY A 41 -2.98 0.07 5.50
C GLY A 41 -2.21 -0.54 6.67
N LEU A 42 -1.10 -1.23 6.37
CA LEU A 42 -0.17 -1.75 7.38
C LEU A 42 0.85 -0.68 7.78
N VAL A 43 2.13 -0.89 7.51
CA VAL A 43 3.18 0.12 7.73
C VAL A 43 3.27 1.04 6.51
N ASN A 44 3.55 0.50 5.34
CA ASN A 44 3.64 1.23 4.06
C ASN A 44 2.67 0.68 3.01
N ILE A 45 2.37 -0.63 3.04
CA ILE A 45 1.49 -1.23 2.04
C ILE A 45 0.01 -0.94 2.32
N PRO A 46 -0.80 -0.80 1.25
CA PRO A 46 -2.24 -0.63 1.36
C PRO A 46 -2.93 -1.94 1.73
N THR A 47 -4.16 -1.82 2.25
CA THR A 47 -5.08 -2.96 2.48
C THR A 47 -6.41 -2.73 1.78
N ALA A 48 -7.24 -3.78 1.67
CA ALA A 48 -8.61 -3.67 1.17
C ALA A 48 -9.61 -3.29 2.28
N ARG A 49 -9.11 -2.75 3.40
CA ARG A 49 -9.91 -2.25 4.52
C ARG A 49 -10.31 -0.79 4.29
N PHE A 50 -11.47 -0.42 4.84
CA PHE A 50 -12.05 0.92 4.76
C PHE A 50 -12.67 1.29 6.08
N TYR A 51 -12.64 2.56 6.41
CA TYR A 51 -13.52 3.11 7.43
C TYR A 51 -14.98 3.13 6.95
N ASP A 52 -15.88 3.32 7.89
CA ASP A 52 -17.28 3.57 7.58
C ASP A 52 -17.45 4.90 6.83
N GLU A 53 -18.62 5.06 6.22
CA GLU A 53 -19.01 6.28 5.55
C GLU A 53 -18.95 7.49 6.50
N ALA A 54 -18.52 8.63 5.98
CA ALA A 54 -18.36 9.91 6.67
C ALA A 54 -17.29 9.93 7.79
N VAL A 55 -16.40 8.93 7.86
CA VAL A 55 -15.24 8.98 8.76
C VAL A 55 -14.12 9.80 8.12
N HIS A 56 -13.47 10.63 8.94
CA HIS A 56 -12.33 11.44 8.56
C HIS A 56 -11.20 11.26 9.57
N GLY A 57 -9.96 11.38 9.10
CA GLY A 57 -8.79 11.29 9.95
C GLY A 57 -7.65 12.20 9.50
N ILE A 58 -6.79 12.52 10.43
CA ILE A 58 -5.51 13.20 10.18
C ILE A 58 -4.39 12.30 10.70
N THR A 59 -3.42 12.06 9.84
CA THR A 59 -2.21 11.31 10.19
C THR A 59 -1.02 12.26 10.15
N ILE A 60 -0.19 12.20 11.16
CA ILE A 60 1.09 12.93 11.23
C ILE A 60 2.16 11.88 11.39
N ILE A 61 3.06 11.80 10.43
CA ILE A 61 4.16 10.86 10.40
C ILE A 61 5.47 11.64 10.50
N ASP A 62 6.32 11.25 11.45
CA ASP A 62 7.70 11.70 11.54
C ASP A 62 8.59 10.48 11.35
N GLY A 63 9.19 10.38 10.17
CA GLY A 63 9.96 9.22 9.77
C GLY A 63 11.13 9.56 8.85
N THR A 64 11.87 8.55 8.48
CA THR A 64 12.94 8.68 7.49
C THR A 64 12.48 7.98 6.20
N PRO A 65 12.47 8.67 5.06
CA PRO A 65 13.04 10.01 4.83
C PRO A 65 12.02 11.16 5.01
N ASP A 66 10.76 10.88 5.26
CA ASP A 66 9.68 11.85 5.11
C ASP A 66 9.00 12.19 6.43
N GLN A 67 8.75 13.48 6.62
CA GLN A 67 7.69 13.96 7.51
C GLN A 67 6.43 14.19 6.68
N LYS A 68 5.30 13.66 7.09
CA LYS A 68 4.07 13.74 6.29
C LYS A 68 2.86 14.04 7.14
N VAL A 69 2.02 14.94 6.66
CA VAL A 69 0.68 15.19 7.18
C VAL A 69 -0.32 14.79 6.12
N THR A 70 -1.26 13.93 6.47
CA THR A 70 -2.29 13.46 5.54
C THR A 70 -3.67 13.66 6.15
N PHE A 71 -4.57 14.27 5.40
CA PHE A 71 -6.01 14.27 5.69
C PHE A 71 -6.67 13.19 4.83
N THR A 72 -7.38 12.27 5.47
CA THR A 72 -8.06 11.15 4.80
C THR A 72 -9.53 11.18 5.14
N SER A 73 -10.36 10.91 4.15
CA SER A 73 -11.82 10.87 4.23
C SER A 73 -12.36 9.62 3.55
N SER A 74 -13.36 9.01 4.15
CA SER A 74 -14.21 7.97 3.55
C SER A 74 -15.58 8.58 3.25
N PRO A 75 -15.74 9.35 2.16
CA PRO A 75 -17.01 10.03 1.86
C PRO A 75 -18.14 9.05 1.56
N PHE A 76 -17.79 7.83 1.14
CA PHE A 76 -18.70 6.72 0.91
C PHE A 76 -18.02 5.43 1.41
N ASP A 77 -18.80 4.42 1.72
CA ASP A 77 -18.28 3.14 2.20
C ASP A 77 -17.37 2.39 1.20
N TRP A 78 -17.38 2.80 -0.07
CA TRP A 78 -16.58 2.23 -1.15
C TRP A 78 -15.43 3.12 -1.62
N LEU A 79 -15.30 4.36 -1.09
CA LEU A 79 -14.29 5.33 -1.52
C LEU A 79 -13.53 5.87 -0.31
N GLU A 80 -12.22 5.75 -0.34
CA GLU A 80 -11.29 6.47 0.52
C GLU A 80 -10.49 7.44 -0.35
N ALA A 81 -10.39 8.69 0.06
CA ALA A 81 -9.62 9.72 -0.61
C ALA A 81 -8.80 10.50 0.41
N SER A 82 -7.57 10.86 0.04
CA SER A 82 -6.72 11.65 0.92
C SER A 82 -5.93 12.70 0.17
N PHE A 83 -5.56 13.74 0.91
CA PHE A 83 -4.59 14.75 0.50
C PHE A 83 -3.44 14.73 1.49
N PHE A 84 -2.20 14.74 0.98
CA PHE A 84 -1.02 14.77 1.82
C PHE A 84 -0.11 15.97 1.49
N TYR A 85 0.65 16.37 2.50
CA TYR A 85 1.78 17.27 2.39
C TYR A 85 2.99 16.62 3.05
N ALA A 86 4.10 16.51 2.31
CA ALA A 86 5.32 15.87 2.76
C ALA A 86 6.50 16.85 2.75
N ASN A 87 7.35 16.72 3.76
CA ASN A 87 8.67 17.31 3.85
C ASN A 87 9.70 16.20 3.68
N VAL A 88 10.46 16.22 2.58
CA VAL A 88 11.47 15.23 2.27
C VAL A 88 12.80 15.72 2.81
N GLN A 89 13.22 15.16 3.96
CA GLN A 89 14.40 15.60 4.70
C GLN A 89 15.68 15.31 3.93
N GLY A 90 16.63 16.25 4.02
CA GLY A 90 17.97 16.10 3.43
C GLY A 90 18.02 16.25 1.91
N TYR A 91 16.92 16.62 1.29
CA TYR A 91 16.88 16.96 -0.13
C TYR A 91 16.54 18.44 -0.32
N ALA A 92 17.47 19.19 -0.90
CA ALA A 92 17.28 20.61 -1.12
C ALA A 92 16.23 20.89 -2.21
N TYR A 93 15.35 21.84 -1.96
CA TYR A 93 14.42 22.31 -2.98
C TYR A 93 15.21 22.97 -4.13
N PRO A 94 14.93 22.62 -5.40
CA PRO A 94 15.67 23.18 -6.53
C PRO A 94 15.70 24.71 -6.52
N GLY A 95 16.90 25.28 -6.46
CA GLY A 95 17.12 26.72 -6.36
C GLY A 95 17.10 27.32 -4.95
N PHE A 96 16.89 26.50 -3.91
CA PHE A 96 16.87 26.94 -2.50
C PHE A 96 17.60 25.93 -1.63
N GLU A 97 18.91 26.07 -1.49
CA GLU A 97 19.79 25.10 -0.79
C GLU A 97 19.50 24.93 0.70
N TYR A 98 18.77 25.85 1.31
CA TYR A 98 18.44 25.84 2.74
C TYR A 98 17.02 25.32 3.04
N GLN A 99 16.29 24.88 2.03
CA GLN A 99 14.93 24.39 2.18
C GLN A 99 14.83 22.93 1.72
N ASP A 100 14.31 22.07 2.60
CA ASP A 100 13.96 20.71 2.23
C ASP A 100 12.89 20.67 1.13
N TYR A 101 12.94 19.63 0.32
CA TYR A 101 11.95 19.40 -0.73
C TYR A 101 10.57 19.19 -0.14
N LYS A 102 9.59 19.89 -0.70
CA LYS A 102 8.18 19.80 -0.31
C LYS A 102 7.39 19.12 -1.41
N ASP A 103 6.61 18.13 -1.03
CA ASP A 103 5.70 17.45 -1.93
C ASP A 103 4.26 17.46 -1.44
N LYS A 104 3.34 17.36 -2.36
CA LYS A 104 1.91 17.28 -2.08
C LYS A 104 1.22 16.47 -3.17
N GLY A 105 0.22 15.70 -2.77
CA GLY A 105 -0.52 14.88 -3.71
C GLY A 105 -1.81 14.35 -3.12
N PHE A 106 -2.47 13.54 -3.92
CA PHE A 106 -3.73 12.91 -3.57
C PHE A 106 -3.60 11.39 -3.66
N ASN A 107 -4.27 10.70 -2.75
CA ASN A 107 -4.45 9.26 -2.84
C ASN A 107 -5.94 8.95 -3.00
N ALA A 108 -6.25 7.85 -3.64
CA ALA A 108 -7.61 7.34 -3.75
C ALA A 108 -7.61 5.81 -3.69
N LYS A 109 -8.59 5.23 -3.01
CA LYS A 109 -8.80 3.80 -2.95
C LYS A 109 -10.28 3.49 -3.12
N ILE A 110 -10.58 2.51 -3.97
CA ILE A 110 -11.94 2.11 -4.33
C ILE A 110 -12.13 0.66 -3.92
N ARG A 111 -13.21 0.38 -3.20
CA ARG A 111 -13.63 -0.96 -2.85
C ARG A 111 -14.29 -1.62 -4.06
N LEU A 112 -13.67 -2.68 -4.56
CA LEU A 112 -14.21 -3.49 -5.65
C LEU A 112 -15.13 -4.60 -5.13
N LYS A 113 -14.83 -5.11 -3.92
CA LYS A 113 -15.59 -6.19 -3.29
C LYS A 113 -15.48 -6.13 -1.77
N LYS A 114 -16.59 -6.27 -1.07
CA LYS A 114 -16.63 -6.47 0.40
C LYS A 114 -16.19 -7.88 0.75
N GLU A 115 -15.61 -8.03 1.95
CA GLU A 115 -15.30 -9.32 2.51
C GLU A 115 -16.58 -10.13 2.79
N GLY A 116 -16.44 -11.43 2.67
CA GLY A 116 -17.48 -12.41 2.98
C GLY A 116 -16.84 -13.80 2.95
N ARG A 117 -17.41 -14.75 2.23
CA ARG A 117 -16.75 -16.05 2.01
C ARG A 117 -15.45 -15.95 1.18
N LEU A 118 -15.27 -14.86 0.47
CA LEU A 118 -14.08 -14.55 -0.30
C LEU A 118 -13.49 -13.25 0.22
N PRO A 119 -12.17 -13.02 0.03
CA PRO A 119 -11.51 -11.81 0.49
C PRO A 119 -12.16 -10.52 -0.02
N ALA A 120 -12.03 -9.45 0.75
CA ALA A 120 -12.22 -8.09 0.27
C ALA A 120 -11.23 -7.78 -0.85
N ILE A 121 -11.61 -6.95 -1.82
CA ILE A 121 -10.73 -6.50 -2.90
C ILE A 121 -10.87 -5.00 -3.04
N ALA A 122 -9.74 -4.31 -3.16
CA ALA A 122 -9.66 -2.90 -3.46
C ALA A 122 -8.61 -2.61 -4.53
N ALA A 123 -8.79 -1.50 -5.24
CA ALA A 123 -7.77 -0.90 -6.09
C ALA A 123 -7.57 0.55 -5.69
N GLY A 124 -6.35 1.06 -5.88
CA GLY A 124 -6.09 2.43 -5.49
C GLY A 124 -4.83 3.01 -6.12
N PHE A 125 -4.63 4.27 -5.79
CA PHE A 125 -3.56 5.11 -6.29
C PHE A 125 -2.94 5.87 -5.13
N TYR A 126 -1.62 5.95 -5.10
CA TYR A 126 -0.88 6.91 -4.32
C TYR A 126 -0.37 8.00 -5.25
N ASP A 127 -0.47 9.25 -4.82
CA ASP A 127 0.04 10.43 -5.52
C ASP A 127 -0.39 10.50 -7.01
N PHE A 128 -1.69 10.32 -7.25
CA PHE A 128 -2.21 10.19 -8.62
C PHE A 128 -2.31 11.52 -9.38
N ALA A 129 -2.31 12.65 -8.68
CA ALA A 129 -2.37 14.01 -9.26
C ALA A 129 -1.39 14.96 -8.57
N GLY A 130 -0.35 14.45 -7.92
CA GLY A 130 0.72 15.22 -7.31
C GLY A 130 1.91 15.40 -8.26
N THR A 131 3.12 15.48 -7.68
CA THR A 131 4.36 15.57 -8.47
C THR A 131 4.79 14.25 -9.08
N GLY A 132 4.24 13.14 -8.59
CA GLY A 132 4.60 11.78 -8.98
C GLY A 132 5.72 11.17 -8.15
N LEU A 133 6.22 11.86 -7.11
CA LEU A 133 7.28 11.34 -6.25
C LEU A 133 6.88 10.00 -5.58
N TYR A 134 5.63 9.88 -5.14
CA TYR A 134 5.08 8.67 -4.52
C TYR A 134 4.15 7.88 -5.45
N SER A 135 4.09 8.24 -6.73
CA SER A 135 3.11 7.70 -7.68
C SER A 135 3.16 6.19 -7.77
N SER A 136 2.06 5.56 -7.39
CA SER A 136 1.86 4.11 -7.41
C SER A 136 0.42 3.75 -7.67
N GLU A 137 0.22 2.59 -8.24
CA GLU A 137 -1.08 1.95 -8.34
C GLU A 137 -1.02 0.57 -7.68
N TYR A 138 -2.16 0.09 -7.21
CA TYR A 138 -2.23 -1.23 -6.59
C TYR A 138 -3.60 -1.88 -6.72
N ILE A 139 -3.59 -3.20 -6.66
CA ILE A 139 -4.77 -4.03 -6.40
C ILE A 139 -4.42 -4.88 -5.20
N VAL A 140 -5.30 -4.91 -4.20
CA VAL A 140 -5.05 -5.59 -2.94
C VAL A 140 -6.27 -6.39 -2.50
N SER A 141 -6.02 -7.54 -1.88
CA SER A 141 -7.01 -8.36 -1.20
C SER A 141 -6.71 -8.40 0.29
N SER A 142 -7.77 -8.51 1.12
CA SER A 142 -7.68 -8.64 2.57
C SER A 142 -8.66 -9.68 3.08
N TYR A 143 -8.23 -10.51 4.03
CA TYR A 143 -9.07 -11.54 4.63
C TYR A 143 -8.75 -11.72 6.11
N GLY A 144 -9.76 -11.48 6.96
CA GLY A 144 -9.67 -11.63 8.41
C GLY A 144 -9.99 -13.04 8.89
N ILE A 145 -9.17 -13.56 9.79
CA ILE A 145 -9.42 -14.84 10.48
C ILE A 145 -9.11 -14.62 11.96
N ASN A 146 -10.13 -14.62 12.79
CA ASN A 146 -10.00 -14.30 14.22
C ASN A 146 -9.29 -12.95 14.41
N ASN A 147 -8.18 -12.96 15.14
CA ASN A 147 -7.37 -11.77 15.44
C ASN A 147 -6.29 -11.44 14.39
N ILE A 148 -6.27 -12.15 13.27
CA ILE A 148 -5.26 -11.95 12.21
C ILE A 148 -5.94 -11.49 10.94
N ASP A 149 -5.42 -10.43 10.34
CA ASP A 149 -5.82 -9.96 9.03
C ASP A 149 -4.68 -10.15 8.03
N PHE A 150 -4.97 -10.86 6.95
CA PHE A 150 -4.02 -11.18 5.89
C PHE A 150 -4.24 -10.26 4.71
N HIS A 151 -3.14 -9.77 4.14
CA HIS A 151 -3.17 -8.88 3.00
C HIS A 151 -2.21 -9.37 1.92
N PHE A 152 -2.67 -9.34 0.69
CA PHE A 152 -1.86 -9.65 -0.48
C PHE A 152 -2.25 -8.74 -1.64
N GLY A 153 -1.27 -8.18 -2.32
CA GLY A 153 -1.51 -7.28 -3.44
C GLY A 153 -0.42 -7.28 -4.50
N LEU A 154 -0.72 -6.59 -5.57
CA LEU A 154 0.18 -6.29 -6.67
C LEU A 154 0.31 -4.77 -6.80
N GLY A 155 1.54 -4.28 -6.90
CA GLY A 155 1.86 -2.86 -6.98
C GLY A 155 2.63 -2.49 -8.23
N TRP A 156 2.34 -1.31 -8.74
CA TRP A 156 3.02 -0.65 -9.86
C TRP A 156 3.65 0.66 -9.39
N GLY A 157 4.47 1.26 -10.20
CA GLY A 157 5.14 2.52 -9.87
C GLY A 157 6.11 2.38 -8.71
N ARG A 158 5.98 3.19 -7.66
CA ARG A 158 6.83 3.10 -6.45
C ARG A 158 6.65 1.80 -5.68
N LEU A 159 5.48 1.16 -5.76
CA LEU A 159 5.24 -0.18 -5.24
C LEU A 159 5.86 -1.30 -6.12
N ASN A 160 6.72 -0.97 -7.06
CA ASN A 160 7.42 -1.90 -7.95
C ASN A 160 8.86 -1.42 -8.21
N GLN A 161 9.67 -1.31 -7.18
CA GLN A 161 11.07 -0.87 -7.28
C GLN A 161 12.07 -1.98 -6.97
N GLU A 162 11.60 -3.21 -6.84
CA GLU A 162 12.48 -4.36 -6.63
C GLU A 162 13.23 -4.77 -7.90
N SER A 163 14.38 -5.42 -7.71
CA SER A 163 15.13 -6.06 -8.80
C SER A 163 14.36 -7.25 -9.41
N ASP A 164 13.53 -7.92 -8.60
CA ASP A 164 12.77 -9.12 -9.01
C ASP A 164 11.31 -8.74 -9.31
N THR A 165 11.11 -8.12 -10.45
CA THR A 165 9.78 -7.72 -10.90
C THR A 165 9.16 -8.77 -11.82
N TYR A 166 7.84 -8.83 -11.83
CA TYR A 166 7.08 -9.71 -12.70
C TYR A 166 6.48 -8.94 -13.87
N LYS A 167 6.26 -9.64 -14.99
CA LYS A 167 5.55 -9.06 -16.12
C LYS A 167 4.15 -8.67 -15.71
N ASN A 168 3.71 -7.52 -16.20
CA ASN A 168 2.37 -7.02 -15.94
C ASN A 168 1.30 -8.01 -16.44
N PRO A 169 0.39 -8.49 -15.59
CA PRO A 169 -0.68 -9.39 -16.02
C PRO A 169 -1.63 -8.74 -17.03
N PHE A 170 -1.82 -7.42 -16.98
CA PHE A 170 -2.65 -6.70 -17.95
C PHE A 170 -2.01 -6.62 -19.35
N ALA A 171 -0.71 -6.84 -19.48
CA ALA A 171 -0.04 -6.91 -20.78
C ALA A 171 -0.50 -8.10 -21.65
N TYR A 172 -1.11 -9.13 -21.02
CA TYR A 172 -1.76 -10.22 -21.77
C TYR A 172 -3.10 -9.79 -22.39
N LEU A 173 -3.72 -8.72 -21.90
CA LEU A 173 -4.97 -8.18 -22.42
C LEU A 173 -4.72 -7.08 -23.45
N ASP A 174 -3.71 -6.24 -23.21
CA ASP A 174 -3.35 -5.12 -24.08
C ASP A 174 -1.86 -4.80 -23.91
N GLU A 175 -1.11 -4.76 -25.02
CA GLU A 175 0.33 -4.49 -25.03
C GLU A 175 0.70 -3.10 -24.46
N ARG A 176 -0.23 -2.14 -24.45
CA ARG A 176 -0.02 -0.82 -23.85
C ARG A 176 0.31 -0.88 -22.36
N PHE A 177 -0.05 -1.97 -21.64
CA PHE A 177 0.31 -2.17 -20.25
C PHE A 177 1.74 -2.68 -20.02
N LYS A 178 2.46 -3.04 -21.10
CA LYS A 178 3.79 -3.63 -21.01
C LYS A 178 4.83 -2.67 -20.46
N ASP A 179 4.79 -1.42 -20.93
CA ASP A 179 5.80 -0.42 -20.62
C ASP A 179 5.17 0.77 -19.89
N ARG A 180 5.80 1.20 -18.79
CA ARG A 180 5.41 2.42 -18.07
C ARG A 180 6.20 3.60 -18.66
N PRO A 181 5.53 4.63 -19.19
CA PRO A 181 6.22 5.84 -19.62
C PRO A 181 6.91 6.50 -18.42
N GLU A 182 8.12 6.99 -18.60
CA GLU A 182 8.79 7.87 -17.66
C GLU A 182 8.16 9.27 -17.75
N LEU A 183 7.10 9.47 -17.01
CA LEU A 183 6.46 10.76 -16.91
C LEU A 183 6.72 11.30 -15.49
N TYR A 184 7.73 12.11 -15.36
CA TYR A 184 7.95 12.96 -14.21
C TYR A 184 7.48 14.37 -14.55
N ALA A 185 6.29 14.72 -14.12
CA ALA A 185 5.78 16.07 -14.24
C ALA A 185 6.25 16.86 -13.01
N ALA A 186 7.38 17.54 -13.10
CA ALA A 186 7.89 18.44 -12.06
C ALA A 186 6.88 19.51 -11.60
N ALA A 187 5.77 19.67 -12.31
CA ALA A 187 4.77 20.72 -12.11
C ALA A 187 3.51 20.27 -11.41
N GLY A 188 3.43 19.11 -10.74
CA GLY A 188 2.25 18.65 -9.98
C GLY A 188 0.85 19.08 -10.49
N GLY A 189 -0.17 18.34 -10.15
CA GLY A 189 -1.55 18.67 -10.52
C GLY A 189 -1.99 18.19 -11.91
N GLN A 190 -1.20 17.38 -12.57
CA GLN A 190 -1.57 16.77 -13.85
C GLN A 190 -2.04 15.32 -13.66
N PHE A 191 -3.16 14.98 -14.29
CA PHE A 191 -3.68 13.63 -14.30
C PHE A 191 -3.03 12.83 -15.45
N GLU A 192 -2.02 12.03 -15.11
CA GLU A 192 -1.22 11.28 -16.07
C GLU A 192 -1.73 9.85 -16.26
N SER A 193 -2.95 9.70 -16.79
CA SER A 193 -3.58 8.38 -16.98
C SER A 193 -2.76 7.41 -17.85
N ALA A 194 -1.85 7.94 -18.67
CA ALA A 194 -1.00 7.13 -19.56
C ALA A 194 -0.01 6.23 -18.80
N LYS A 195 0.25 6.46 -17.52
CA LYS A 195 1.18 5.63 -16.71
C LYS A 195 0.50 4.59 -15.83
N TYR A 196 -0.81 4.71 -15.58
CA TYR A 196 -1.49 3.91 -14.57
C TYR A 196 -1.57 2.43 -14.93
N PHE A 197 -1.23 1.57 -13.96
CA PHE A 197 -1.18 0.11 -14.06
C PHE A 197 -0.28 -0.40 -15.19
N ARG A 198 0.73 0.37 -15.59
CA ARG A 198 1.67 0.01 -16.66
C ARG A 198 3.05 -0.32 -16.11
N GLY A 199 3.81 -1.05 -16.95
CA GLY A 199 5.13 -1.57 -16.59
C GLY A 199 5.04 -2.84 -15.75
N ASN A 200 6.18 -3.29 -15.25
CA ASN A 200 6.27 -4.45 -14.39
C ASN A 200 5.53 -4.27 -13.06
N VAL A 201 5.30 -5.35 -12.36
CA VAL A 201 4.56 -5.41 -11.11
C VAL A 201 5.36 -6.15 -10.05
N SER A 202 5.24 -5.73 -8.79
CA SER A 202 5.76 -6.46 -7.63
C SER A 202 4.63 -6.90 -6.70
N PRO A 203 4.69 -8.13 -6.16
CA PRO A 203 3.80 -8.55 -5.10
C PRO A 203 4.20 -7.88 -3.78
N PHE A 204 3.21 -7.52 -3.00
CA PHE A 204 3.37 -7.16 -1.60
C PHE A 204 2.39 -7.96 -0.74
N TYR A 205 2.75 -8.16 0.51
CA TYR A 205 1.90 -8.89 1.45
C TYR A 205 2.25 -8.53 2.89
N GLY A 206 1.32 -8.81 3.77
CA GLY A 206 1.55 -8.61 5.19
C GLY A 206 0.38 -9.12 6.02
N ILE A 207 0.55 -8.96 7.31
CA ILE A 207 -0.44 -9.33 8.32
C ILE A 207 -0.58 -8.23 9.36
N ALA A 208 -1.80 -8.07 9.87
CA ALA A 208 -2.07 -7.38 11.12
C ALA A 208 -2.53 -8.39 12.16
N TYR A 209 -2.06 -8.26 13.39
CA TYR A 209 -2.46 -9.08 14.52
C TYR A 209 -3.00 -8.21 15.64
N LYS A 210 -4.28 -8.36 15.95
CA LYS A 210 -4.94 -7.71 17.10
C LYS A 210 -4.54 -8.46 18.37
N ALA A 211 -3.47 -7.98 19.01
CA ALA A 211 -2.96 -8.60 20.25
C ALA A 211 -3.94 -8.42 21.42
N ASN A 212 -4.62 -7.28 21.47
CA ASN A 212 -5.74 -6.99 22.37
C ASN A 212 -6.55 -5.81 21.79
N GLU A 213 -7.55 -5.31 22.53
CA GLU A 213 -8.44 -4.22 22.10
C GLU A 213 -7.71 -2.89 21.78
N LYS A 214 -6.46 -2.73 22.22
CA LYS A 214 -5.70 -1.50 22.06
C LYS A 214 -4.43 -1.66 21.26
N LEU A 215 -3.94 -2.88 21.04
CA LEU A 215 -2.64 -3.12 20.42
C LEU A 215 -2.78 -3.95 19.16
N ILE A 216 -2.33 -3.37 18.06
CA ILE A 216 -2.23 -4.03 16.76
C ILE A 216 -0.76 -4.12 16.38
N LEU A 217 -0.30 -5.32 16.07
CA LEU A 217 1.04 -5.57 15.54
C LEU A 217 0.94 -5.77 14.04
N LYS A 218 1.90 -5.21 13.30
CA LYS A 218 1.94 -5.21 11.85
C LYS A 218 3.24 -5.82 11.36
N PHE A 219 3.17 -6.65 10.34
CA PHE A 219 4.34 -7.16 9.63
C PHE A 219 4.04 -7.19 8.14
N GLU A 220 4.98 -6.72 7.33
CA GLU A 220 4.79 -6.65 5.88
C GLU A 220 6.08 -6.89 5.10
N ARG A 221 5.90 -7.35 3.86
CA ARG A 221 6.90 -7.25 2.80
C ARG A 221 6.54 -6.06 1.92
N ASP A 222 7.39 -5.08 1.97
CA ASP A 222 7.25 -3.80 1.29
C ASP A 222 8.19 -3.75 0.08
N PRO A 223 7.67 -3.68 -1.16
CA PRO A 223 8.49 -3.61 -2.37
C PRO A 223 8.99 -2.20 -2.67
N ILE A 224 8.72 -1.22 -1.83
CA ILE A 224 9.15 0.15 -2.03
C ILE A 224 10.68 0.22 -1.86
N ALA A 225 11.38 0.48 -2.96
CA ALA A 225 12.77 0.87 -2.96
C ALA A 225 12.85 2.30 -3.48
N MET A 226 13.43 3.19 -2.70
CA MET A 226 13.52 4.61 -3.05
C MET A 226 14.75 4.91 -3.95
N GLU A 227 15.33 3.88 -4.59
CA GLU A 227 16.65 3.96 -5.18
C GLU A 227 16.77 4.67 -6.53
N ASN A 228 15.76 4.62 -7.38
CA ASN A 228 15.92 5.07 -8.76
C ASN A 228 14.82 6.03 -9.21
N ASN A 229 15.22 7.04 -9.96
CA ASN A 229 14.38 8.08 -10.58
C ASN A 229 13.69 9.04 -9.60
N SER A 230 14.15 9.09 -8.36
CA SER A 230 13.83 10.19 -7.46
C SER A 230 14.95 11.23 -7.54
N PRO A 231 14.63 12.52 -7.58
CA PRO A 231 15.64 13.54 -7.34
C PRO A 231 16.24 13.43 -5.93
N VAL A 232 15.63 12.64 -5.06
CA VAL A 232 16.04 12.40 -3.68
C VAL A 232 16.87 11.12 -3.62
N ILE A 233 18.11 11.21 -3.16
CA ILE A 233 18.96 10.05 -2.89
C ILE A 233 18.60 9.56 -1.49
N TYR A 234 17.81 8.51 -1.43
CA TYR A 234 17.51 7.84 -0.16
C TYR A 234 18.58 6.79 0.17
N GLU A 235 18.78 6.58 1.46
CA GLU A 235 19.56 5.43 1.90
C GLU A 235 18.91 4.14 1.42
N LYS A 236 19.73 3.22 0.92
CA LYS A 236 19.25 1.94 0.40
C LYS A 236 18.66 1.10 1.53
N PRO A 237 17.43 0.57 1.37
CA PRO A 237 16.88 -0.39 2.31
C PRO A 237 17.78 -1.61 2.47
N SER A 238 18.04 -2.02 3.71
CA SER A 238 18.81 -3.24 4.00
C SER A 238 17.94 -4.50 4.05
N SER A 239 16.62 -4.34 4.07
CA SER A 239 15.62 -5.41 4.09
C SER A 239 14.41 -5.02 3.24
N ARG A 240 13.57 -6.01 2.95
CA ARG A 240 12.25 -5.81 2.31
C ARG A 240 11.10 -5.97 3.29
N TYR A 241 11.41 -6.13 4.56
CA TYR A 241 10.42 -6.35 5.60
C TYR A 241 10.35 -5.14 6.52
N SER A 242 9.12 -4.80 6.87
CA SER A 242 8.79 -3.77 7.83
C SER A 242 7.92 -4.37 8.93
N MET A 243 8.08 -3.86 10.14
CA MET A 243 7.24 -4.19 11.27
C MET A 243 6.79 -2.92 11.96
N GLY A 244 5.59 -2.95 12.49
CA GLY A 244 5.02 -1.81 13.19
C GLY A 244 4.08 -2.25 14.29
N LEU A 245 3.72 -1.30 15.10
CA LEU A 245 2.69 -1.42 16.09
C LEU A 245 1.84 -0.15 16.13
N ASP A 246 0.55 -0.33 16.39
CA ASP A 246 -0.36 0.77 16.68
C ASP A 246 -0.99 0.54 18.05
N TYR A 247 -0.94 1.58 18.87
CA TYR A 247 -1.60 1.61 20.17
C TYR A 247 -2.78 2.57 20.13
N LEU A 248 -3.97 2.03 20.29
CA LEU A 248 -5.23 2.78 20.33
C LEU A 248 -5.39 3.39 21.72
N ILE A 249 -5.06 4.67 21.86
CA ILE A 249 -5.23 5.40 23.11
C ILE A 249 -6.72 5.45 23.48
N ASN A 250 -7.55 5.74 22.46
CA ASN A 250 -9.01 5.70 22.52
C ASN A 250 -9.57 5.64 21.08
N ASP A 251 -10.89 5.73 20.91
CA ASP A 251 -11.59 5.64 19.61
C ASP A 251 -11.20 6.73 18.60
N ARG A 252 -10.43 7.75 19.00
CA ARG A 252 -10.05 8.88 18.16
C ARG A 252 -8.56 9.04 17.96
N PHE A 253 -7.75 8.52 18.86
CA PHE A 253 -6.31 8.70 18.87
C PHE A 253 -5.58 7.38 18.87
N THR A 254 -4.73 7.21 17.88
CA THR A 254 -3.81 6.07 17.74
C THR A 254 -2.38 6.60 17.70
N LEU A 255 -1.49 5.95 18.41
CA LEU A 255 -0.04 6.16 18.34
C LEU A 255 0.58 4.98 17.62
N GLY A 256 1.28 5.23 16.52
CA GLY A 256 1.98 4.21 15.74
C GLY A 256 3.48 4.34 15.90
N ALA A 257 4.18 3.23 15.74
CA ALA A 257 5.64 3.19 15.60
C ALA A 257 6.01 2.06 14.63
N SER A 258 7.00 2.31 13.79
CA SER A 258 7.47 1.29 12.84
C SER A 258 8.98 1.26 12.70
N PHE A 259 9.49 0.05 12.40
CA PHE A 259 10.82 -0.20 11.90
C PHE A 259 10.72 -0.75 10.49
N GLU A 260 11.26 -0.02 9.55
CA GLU A 260 10.97 -0.22 8.14
C GLU A 260 12.21 -0.61 7.37
N ARG A 261 12.08 -1.64 6.55
CA ARG A 261 13.06 -2.04 5.54
C ARG A 261 14.49 -2.19 6.08
N GLY A 262 14.60 -2.46 7.38
CA GLY A 262 15.85 -2.80 8.06
C GLY A 262 16.69 -1.63 8.59
N ASN A 263 16.37 -0.38 8.24
CA ASN A 263 17.16 0.79 8.65
C ASN A 263 16.38 2.09 8.86
N PHE A 264 15.06 2.10 8.66
CA PHE A 264 14.25 3.31 8.85
C PHE A 264 13.31 3.18 10.04
N PHE A 265 13.00 4.30 10.67
CA PHE A 265 12.04 4.39 11.76
C PHE A 265 11.02 5.49 11.48
N SER A 266 9.78 5.26 11.90
CA SER A 266 8.70 6.26 11.86
C SER A 266 7.84 6.19 13.11
N LEU A 267 7.32 7.36 13.51
CA LEU A 267 6.34 7.56 14.57
C LEU A 267 5.10 8.25 14.01
#